data_168859a5edbea47623350d3ce7b94a75
#
_entry.id   168859a5edbea47623350d3ce7b94a75
#
_cell.length_a   1.000
_cell.length_b   1.000
_cell.length_c   1.000
_cell.angle_alpha   90.00
_cell.angle_beta   90.00
_cell.angle_gamma   90.00
#
_symmetry.space_group_name_H-M   'P 1'
#
loop_
_entity.id
_entity.type
_entity.pdbx_description
1 polymer ?
#
loop_
_entity_poly.entity_id
_entity_poly.type
_entity_poly.pdbx_seq_one_letter_code
_entity_poly.pdbx_strand_id
1 'polypeptide(L)'
;MKTWAIANHKGGVGKTTTAVALASLLAERGRRALVVDLDPQGSLSSWLRIERRDGAGVEALFSEDPAVVMRRDLRSVSDGLDLLPGSAALATLGRKPLNGSGLALRNGLDVVRHEYAFALLDCPPALGIPMISAVAACTRLLVPVQTEFLALEGLAQMLRTLAMVERSLAREVPLSIIPTMYDARTGAGRRALETLRAQHARTWSGVIPVDTRLRDAAEAGVPGRGAPERAGAAYAALLGWLEELDEVSSEEVAA
;
A
#
# COMPACT_ATOMS: atom_id res chain seq x y z
N MET A 1 4.70 -12.70 -8.67
CA MET A 1 4.20 -11.88 -7.53
C MET A 1 3.71 -10.54 -8.06
N LYS A 2 2.46 -10.17 -7.76
CA LYS A 2 1.92 -8.83 -7.99
C LYS A 2 2.32 -7.92 -6.83
N THR A 3 2.73 -6.69 -7.11
CA THR A 3 3.21 -5.75 -6.08
C THR A 3 2.35 -4.49 -6.12
N TRP A 4 1.59 -4.22 -5.04
CA TRP A 4 0.74 -3.05 -4.93
C TRP A 4 1.32 -2.06 -3.91
N ALA A 5 1.66 -0.84 -4.37
CA ALA A 5 2.04 0.23 -3.47
C ALA A 5 0.80 1.02 -3.04
N ILE A 6 0.62 1.26 -1.75
CA ILE A 6 -0.48 2.05 -1.20
C ILE A 6 0.09 3.38 -0.72
N ALA A 7 -0.12 4.44 -1.50
CA ALA A 7 0.51 5.74 -1.25
C ALA A 7 -0.45 6.91 -1.42
N ASN A 8 -0.28 7.94 -0.61
CA ASN A 8 -0.86 9.28 -0.75
C ASN A 8 -0.09 10.24 0.16
N HIS A 9 0.13 11.47 -0.30
CA HIS A 9 0.80 12.52 0.49
C HIS A 9 -0.01 13.00 1.70
N LYS A 10 -1.32 12.76 1.73
CA LYS A 10 -2.16 13.08 2.89
C LYS A 10 -2.07 11.96 3.94
N GLY A 11 -1.83 12.34 5.20
CA GLY A 11 -1.96 11.44 6.35
C GLY A 11 -3.42 11.09 6.64
N GLY A 12 -3.66 9.92 7.27
CA GLY A 12 -4.99 9.55 7.74
C GLY A 12 -6.02 9.16 6.68
N VAL A 13 -5.63 8.96 5.41
CA VAL A 13 -6.56 8.58 4.32
C VAL A 13 -6.86 7.07 4.24
N GLY A 14 -6.32 6.27 5.16
CA GLY A 14 -6.57 4.82 5.21
C GLY A 14 -5.56 3.97 4.45
N LYS A 15 -4.32 4.43 4.24
CA LYS A 15 -3.25 3.64 3.59
C LYS A 15 -3.00 2.32 4.30
N THR A 16 -2.59 2.37 5.56
CA THR A 16 -2.31 1.19 6.39
C THR A 16 -3.54 0.28 6.52
N THR A 17 -4.73 0.88 6.71
CA THR A 17 -6.00 0.14 6.77
C THR A 17 -6.25 -0.63 5.48
N THR A 18 -6.00 -0.02 4.32
CA THR A 18 -6.14 -0.65 3.01
C THR A 18 -5.13 -1.79 2.83
N ALA A 19 -3.87 -1.57 3.23
CA ALA A 19 -2.82 -2.60 3.18
C ALA A 19 -3.21 -3.84 4.01
N VAL A 20 -3.60 -3.64 5.27
CA VAL A 20 -4.01 -4.73 6.18
C VAL A 20 -5.24 -5.43 5.65
N ALA A 21 -6.30 -4.70 5.25
CA ALA A 21 -7.54 -5.30 4.79
C ALA A 21 -7.35 -6.15 3.54
N LEU A 22 -6.65 -5.64 2.53
CA LEU A 22 -6.41 -6.38 1.29
C LEU A 22 -5.49 -7.59 1.53
N ALA A 23 -4.42 -7.44 2.32
CA ALA A 23 -3.50 -8.55 2.62
C ALA A 23 -4.19 -9.68 3.37
N SER A 24 -5.05 -9.34 4.35
CA SER A 24 -5.82 -10.31 5.11
C SER A 24 -6.81 -11.08 4.23
N LEU A 25 -7.55 -10.37 3.36
CA LEU A 25 -8.48 -10.99 2.42
C LEU A 25 -7.77 -11.91 1.42
N LEU A 26 -6.56 -11.54 0.97
CA LEU A 26 -5.74 -12.40 0.10
C LEU A 26 -5.34 -13.69 0.83
N ALA A 27 -4.85 -13.58 2.06
CA ALA A 27 -4.48 -14.74 2.88
C ALA A 27 -5.70 -15.66 3.15
N GLU A 28 -6.85 -15.10 3.48
CA GLU A 28 -8.11 -15.84 3.65
C GLU A 28 -8.56 -16.59 2.38
N ARG A 29 -8.19 -16.07 1.20
CA ARG A 29 -8.42 -16.73 -0.10
C ARG A 29 -7.30 -17.73 -0.48
N GLY A 30 -6.40 -18.04 0.45
CA GLY A 30 -5.25 -18.93 0.20
C GLY A 30 -4.16 -18.35 -0.71
N ARG A 31 -4.16 -17.01 -0.90
CA ARG A 31 -3.15 -16.30 -1.69
C ARG A 31 -2.09 -15.73 -0.75
N ARG A 32 -0.92 -16.38 -0.67
CA ARG A 32 0.15 -15.87 0.19
C ARG A 32 0.50 -14.42 -0.11
N ALA A 33 0.46 -13.58 0.92
CA ALA A 33 0.70 -12.15 0.85
C ALA A 33 1.85 -11.72 1.77
N LEU A 34 2.69 -10.83 1.26
CA LEU A 34 3.70 -10.11 2.02
C LEU A 34 3.25 -8.67 2.20
N VAL A 35 3.22 -8.16 3.42
CA VAL A 35 3.10 -6.73 3.67
C VAL A 35 4.46 -6.12 4.03
N VAL A 36 4.72 -4.90 3.57
CA VAL A 36 5.98 -4.19 3.81
C VAL A 36 5.67 -2.83 4.43
N ASP A 37 6.20 -2.58 5.63
CA ASP A 37 6.01 -1.33 6.36
C ASP A 37 7.09 -0.32 5.98
N LEU A 38 6.75 0.63 5.12
CA LEU A 38 7.66 1.68 4.65
C LEU A 38 7.49 3.00 5.42
N ASP A 39 6.54 3.07 6.37
CA ASP A 39 6.34 4.27 7.17
C ASP A 39 7.24 4.25 8.40
N PRO A 40 8.11 5.26 8.61
CA PRO A 40 8.90 5.38 9.83
C PRO A 40 8.08 5.33 11.13
N GLN A 41 6.81 5.73 11.08
CA GLN A 41 5.90 5.64 12.21
C GLN A 41 5.57 4.19 12.58
N GLY A 42 5.64 3.24 11.62
CA GLY A 42 5.42 1.82 11.84
C GLY A 42 3.99 1.46 12.22
N SER A 43 3.04 2.16 11.66
CA SER A 43 1.62 1.92 11.92
C SER A 43 1.19 0.51 11.53
N LEU A 44 1.70 -0.01 10.41
CA LEU A 44 1.43 -1.37 9.95
C LEU A 44 2.00 -2.42 10.90
N SER A 45 3.27 -2.29 11.29
CA SER A 45 3.94 -3.19 12.24
C SER A 45 3.24 -3.19 13.60
N SER A 46 2.83 -2.00 14.08
CA SER A 46 2.09 -1.86 15.33
C SER A 46 0.71 -2.51 15.28
N TRP A 47 -0.03 -2.33 14.17
CA TRP A 47 -1.33 -2.98 13.97
C TRP A 47 -1.20 -4.51 14.01
N LEU A 48 -0.19 -5.05 13.34
CA LEU A 48 0.04 -6.49 13.28
C LEU A 48 0.78 -7.04 14.52
N ARG A 49 1.06 -6.19 15.53
CA ARG A 49 1.74 -6.54 16.79
C ARG A 49 3.12 -7.15 16.59
N ILE A 50 3.82 -6.72 15.57
CA ILE A 50 5.17 -7.15 15.29
C ILE A 50 6.16 -6.14 15.86
N GLU A 51 7.09 -6.63 16.71
CA GLU A 51 8.15 -5.81 17.28
C GLU A 51 9.08 -5.28 16.18
N ARG A 52 9.38 -3.99 16.25
CA ARG A 52 10.29 -3.29 15.34
C ARG A 52 11.67 -3.18 15.99
N ARG A 53 12.71 -3.32 15.17
CA ARG A 53 14.11 -3.20 15.61
C ARG A 53 14.86 -2.29 14.65
N ASP A 54 15.55 -1.29 15.19
CA ASP A 54 16.39 -0.41 14.38
C ASP A 54 17.54 -1.19 13.73
N GLY A 55 17.82 -0.90 12.47
CA GLY A 55 18.84 -1.58 11.68
C GLY A 55 18.44 -2.98 11.18
N ALA A 56 17.16 -3.34 11.31
CA ALA A 56 16.60 -4.57 10.79
C ALA A 56 15.28 -4.28 10.05
N GLY A 57 14.91 -5.13 9.09
CA GLY A 57 13.72 -4.96 8.30
C GLY A 57 13.97 -4.22 6.98
N VAL A 58 12.98 -3.48 6.50
CA VAL A 58 13.03 -2.92 5.14
C VAL A 58 14.16 -1.93 4.92
N GLU A 59 14.57 -1.16 5.93
CA GLU A 59 15.68 -0.21 5.82
C GLU A 59 17.02 -0.89 5.57
N ALA A 60 17.21 -2.11 6.05
CA ALA A 60 18.42 -2.89 5.83
C ALA A 60 18.64 -3.25 4.35
N LEU A 61 17.55 -3.33 3.55
CA LEU A 61 17.65 -3.54 2.09
C LEU A 61 18.44 -2.46 1.37
N PHE A 62 18.55 -1.26 1.97
CA PHE A 62 19.29 -0.14 1.37
C PHE A 62 20.80 -0.18 1.64
N SER A 63 21.29 -1.14 2.43
CA SER A 63 22.70 -1.22 2.82
C SER A 63 23.27 -2.63 2.89
N GLU A 64 22.42 -3.66 2.90
CA GLU A 64 22.80 -5.07 3.06
C GLU A 64 22.35 -5.91 1.87
N ASP A 65 22.85 -7.15 1.79
CA ASP A 65 22.43 -8.13 0.79
C ASP A 65 20.93 -8.44 0.95
N PRO A 66 20.10 -8.23 -0.09
CA PRO A 66 18.66 -8.45 -0.01
C PRO A 66 18.27 -9.87 0.44
N ALA A 67 19.04 -10.89 0.04
CA ALA A 67 18.73 -12.27 0.41
C ALA A 67 18.98 -12.54 1.90
N VAL A 68 19.96 -11.86 2.49
CA VAL A 68 20.22 -11.94 3.94
C VAL A 68 19.09 -11.24 4.71
N VAL A 69 18.72 -10.03 4.29
CA VAL A 69 17.66 -9.24 4.93
C VAL A 69 16.33 -9.99 4.89
N MET A 70 15.91 -10.46 3.71
CA MET A 70 14.63 -11.15 3.57
C MET A 70 14.56 -12.42 4.43
N ARG A 71 15.60 -13.22 4.51
CA ARG A 71 15.63 -14.41 5.37
C ARG A 71 15.63 -14.08 6.87
N ARG A 72 16.34 -13.01 7.28
CA ARG A 72 16.51 -12.63 8.68
C ARG A 72 15.30 -11.90 9.24
N ASP A 73 14.71 -11.00 8.45
CA ASP A 73 13.82 -9.95 8.94
C ASP A 73 12.34 -10.16 8.62
N LEU A 74 11.99 -11.11 7.74
CA LEU A 74 10.60 -11.51 7.55
C LEU A 74 10.00 -12.06 8.85
N ARG A 75 8.77 -11.67 9.14
CA ARG A 75 8.00 -12.11 10.32
C ARG A 75 6.67 -12.68 9.88
N SER A 76 6.35 -13.87 10.35
CA SER A 76 5.02 -14.46 10.13
C SER A 76 3.99 -13.75 11.02
N VAL A 77 2.89 -13.35 10.41
CA VAL A 77 1.75 -12.69 11.08
C VAL A 77 0.63 -13.69 11.34
N SER A 78 0.28 -14.43 10.29
CA SER A 78 -0.73 -15.50 10.32
C SER A 78 -0.50 -16.44 9.14
N ASP A 79 -1.30 -17.50 9.05
CA ASP A 79 -1.23 -18.38 7.89
C ASP A 79 -1.44 -17.62 6.58
N GLY A 80 -0.47 -17.72 5.67
CA GLY A 80 -0.48 -17.04 4.38
C GLY A 80 -0.18 -15.53 4.41
N LEU A 81 0.14 -14.93 5.56
CA LEU A 81 0.47 -13.51 5.70
C LEU A 81 1.77 -13.31 6.48
N ASP A 82 2.75 -12.71 5.83
CA ASP A 82 4.03 -12.33 6.42
C ASP A 82 4.25 -10.81 6.31
N LEU A 83 5.09 -10.26 7.20
CA LEU A 83 5.47 -8.85 7.27
C LEU A 83 6.98 -8.69 7.14
N LEU A 84 7.42 -7.74 6.33
CA LEU A 84 8.73 -7.11 6.44
C LEU A 84 8.56 -5.79 7.20
N PRO A 85 8.97 -5.72 8.49
CA PRO A 85 8.76 -4.53 9.29
C PRO A 85 9.73 -3.42 8.88
N GLY A 86 9.32 -2.16 9.09
CA GLY A 86 10.20 -1.00 9.01
C GLY A 86 10.51 -0.43 10.38
N SER A 87 11.46 0.48 10.46
CA SER A 87 11.80 1.18 11.70
C SER A 87 11.89 2.70 11.52
N ALA A 88 12.11 3.41 12.61
CA ALA A 88 12.33 4.86 12.59
C ALA A 88 13.54 5.26 11.72
N ALA A 89 14.48 4.35 11.47
CA ALA A 89 15.64 4.59 10.62
C ALA A 89 15.27 4.93 9.16
N LEU A 90 14.10 4.50 8.68
CA LEU A 90 13.55 4.89 7.37
C LEU A 90 13.47 6.41 7.19
N ALA A 91 13.23 7.19 8.26
CA ALA A 91 13.20 8.66 8.20
C ALA A 91 14.56 9.28 7.85
N THR A 92 15.64 8.56 8.04
CA THR A 92 17.01 9.03 7.78
C THR A 92 17.56 8.60 6.41
N LEU A 93 16.82 7.72 5.69
CA LEU A 93 17.17 7.36 4.33
C LEU A 93 17.20 8.62 3.45
N GLY A 94 18.26 8.79 2.67
CA GLY A 94 18.44 9.97 1.80
C GLY A 94 19.29 11.08 2.40
N ARG A 95 19.67 11.01 3.66
CA ARG A 95 20.72 11.89 4.20
C ARG A 95 22.13 11.52 3.73
N LYS A 96 22.31 10.33 3.18
CA LYS A 96 23.52 9.86 2.52
C LYS A 96 23.22 9.57 1.06
N PRO A 97 24.14 9.85 0.12
CA PRO A 97 24.00 9.41 -1.26
C PRO A 97 23.93 7.88 -1.29
N LEU A 98 22.80 7.33 -1.65
CA LEU A 98 22.61 5.90 -1.79
C LEU A 98 22.55 5.58 -3.29
N ASN A 99 23.70 5.23 -3.88
CA ASN A 99 23.76 4.76 -5.25
C ASN A 99 22.93 3.46 -5.38
N GLY A 100 21.93 3.44 -6.28
CA GLY A 100 21.09 2.28 -6.50
C GLY A 100 19.92 2.11 -5.53
N SER A 101 19.71 3.05 -4.59
CA SER A 101 18.65 2.97 -3.57
C SER A 101 17.23 2.83 -4.14
N GLY A 102 16.96 3.36 -5.33
CA GLY A 102 15.65 3.23 -5.99
C GLY A 102 15.24 1.79 -6.31
N LEU A 103 16.20 0.87 -6.43
CA LEU A 103 15.97 -0.55 -6.73
C LEU A 103 16.08 -1.47 -5.52
N ALA A 104 16.55 -0.98 -4.37
CA ALA A 104 16.81 -1.80 -3.19
C ALA A 104 15.57 -2.62 -2.76
N LEU A 105 14.42 -1.98 -2.68
CA LEU A 105 13.16 -2.63 -2.35
C LEU A 105 12.77 -3.67 -3.41
N ARG A 106 12.88 -3.33 -4.70
CA ARG A 106 12.60 -4.26 -5.79
C ARG A 106 13.49 -5.50 -5.72
N ASN A 107 14.79 -5.32 -5.51
CA ASN A 107 15.74 -6.43 -5.37
C ASN A 107 15.38 -7.33 -4.19
N GLY A 108 14.96 -6.75 -3.06
CA GLY A 108 14.45 -7.53 -1.92
C GLY A 108 13.22 -8.35 -2.27
N LEU A 109 12.23 -7.74 -2.92
CA LEU A 109 11.02 -8.41 -3.34
C LEU A 109 11.28 -9.52 -4.37
N ASP A 110 12.26 -9.34 -5.26
CA ASP A 110 12.64 -10.34 -6.26
C ASP A 110 13.20 -11.61 -5.63
N VAL A 111 13.87 -11.53 -4.46
CA VAL A 111 14.38 -12.70 -3.72
C VAL A 111 13.25 -13.68 -3.36
N VAL A 112 12.10 -13.14 -2.95
CA VAL A 112 10.97 -13.93 -2.45
C VAL A 112 9.79 -14.03 -3.43
N ARG A 113 9.96 -13.58 -4.67
CA ARG A 113 8.87 -13.46 -5.66
C ARG A 113 8.11 -14.76 -5.95
N HIS A 114 8.72 -15.91 -5.72
CA HIS A 114 8.13 -17.24 -5.94
C HIS A 114 7.39 -17.77 -4.71
N GLU A 115 7.55 -17.11 -3.56
CA GLU A 115 6.96 -17.52 -2.28
C GLU A 115 5.60 -16.83 -2.03
N TYR A 116 5.39 -15.66 -2.62
CA TYR A 116 4.18 -14.86 -2.44
C TYR A 116 3.46 -14.62 -3.75
N ALA A 117 2.13 -14.62 -3.69
CA ALA A 117 1.28 -14.19 -4.81
C ALA A 117 1.23 -12.66 -4.89
N PHE A 118 1.24 -11.99 -3.74
CA PHE A 118 1.14 -10.53 -3.62
C PHE A 118 2.14 -9.95 -2.63
N ALA A 119 2.60 -8.71 -2.92
CA ALA A 119 3.27 -7.84 -1.97
C ALA A 119 2.51 -6.51 -1.87
N LEU A 120 2.19 -6.05 -0.66
CA LEU A 120 1.51 -4.79 -0.39
C LEU A 120 2.46 -3.86 0.36
N LEU A 121 2.74 -2.69 -0.21
CA LEU A 121 3.72 -1.74 0.28
C LEU A 121 2.98 -0.57 0.94
N ASP A 122 2.98 -0.49 2.28
CA ASP A 122 2.38 0.63 3.02
C ASP A 122 3.34 1.81 3.07
N CYS A 123 3.02 2.87 2.33
CA CYS A 123 3.91 4.00 2.13
C CYS A 123 3.69 5.12 3.14
N PRO A 124 4.77 5.85 3.54
CA PRO A 124 4.63 7.05 4.34
C PRO A 124 3.90 8.18 3.56
N PRO A 125 3.36 9.19 4.27
CA PRO A 125 2.77 10.35 3.60
C PRO A 125 3.82 11.31 3.00
N ALA A 126 5.05 11.26 3.50
CA ALA A 126 6.13 12.13 3.04
C ALA A 126 6.77 11.60 1.75
N LEU A 127 7.05 12.51 0.81
CA LEU A 127 7.87 12.21 -0.35
C LEU A 127 9.31 11.96 0.11
N GLY A 128 9.81 10.77 -0.16
CA GLY A 128 11.17 10.37 0.20
C GLY A 128 11.54 9.05 -0.47
N ILE A 129 12.75 8.57 -0.18
CA ILE A 129 13.25 7.32 -0.75
C ILE A 129 12.28 6.14 -0.54
N PRO A 130 11.66 5.92 0.64
CA PRO A 130 10.74 4.81 0.81
C PRO A 130 9.56 4.84 -0.16
N MET A 131 8.89 6.01 -0.32
CA MET A 131 7.77 6.15 -1.25
C MET A 131 8.21 5.99 -2.70
N ILE A 132 9.32 6.62 -3.10
CA ILE A 132 9.85 6.52 -4.47
C ILE A 132 10.20 5.07 -4.79
N SER A 133 10.89 4.37 -3.88
CA SER A 133 11.25 2.95 -4.05
C SER A 133 10.02 2.05 -4.16
N ALA A 134 8.95 2.33 -3.39
CA ALA A 134 7.70 1.60 -3.48
C ALA A 134 7.03 1.78 -4.85
N VAL A 135 6.92 3.02 -5.35
CA VAL A 135 6.35 3.31 -6.67
C VAL A 135 7.21 2.68 -7.77
N ALA A 136 8.54 2.70 -7.62
CA ALA A 136 9.45 2.08 -8.58
C ALA A 136 9.35 0.54 -8.61
N ALA A 137 9.06 -0.09 -7.48
CA ALA A 137 8.94 -1.54 -7.34
C ALA A 137 7.55 -2.08 -7.67
N CYS A 138 6.49 -1.25 -7.60
CA CYS A 138 5.14 -1.76 -7.73
C CYS A 138 4.73 -2.07 -9.17
N THR A 139 3.80 -3.01 -9.30
CA THR A 139 3.08 -3.31 -10.55
C THR A 139 1.81 -2.47 -10.68
N ARG A 140 1.28 -1.94 -9.55
CA ARG A 140 0.12 -1.04 -9.50
C ARG A 140 0.23 -0.12 -8.29
N LEU A 141 -0.12 1.15 -8.47
CA LEU A 141 -0.22 2.13 -7.41
C LEU A 141 -1.68 2.28 -6.98
N LEU A 142 -1.97 2.02 -5.70
CA LEU A 142 -3.26 2.25 -5.07
C LEU A 142 -3.21 3.59 -4.31
N VAL A 143 -4.12 4.50 -4.62
CA VAL A 143 -4.17 5.82 -3.98
C VAL A 143 -5.50 5.98 -3.22
N PRO A 144 -5.52 5.65 -1.91
CA PRO A 144 -6.66 5.96 -1.06
C PRO A 144 -6.86 7.47 -0.96
N VAL A 145 -8.07 7.95 -1.26
CA VAL A 145 -8.43 9.37 -1.25
C VAL A 145 -9.69 9.55 -0.41
N GLN A 146 -9.56 10.29 0.68
CA GLN A 146 -10.71 10.65 1.52
C GLN A 146 -11.69 11.50 0.72
N THR A 147 -12.99 11.22 0.83
CA THR A 147 -14.03 11.96 0.10
C THR A 147 -14.36 13.30 0.78
N GLU A 148 -13.35 14.17 0.80
CA GLU A 148 -13.41 15.54 1.33
C GLU A 148 -12.77 16.52 0.35
N PHE A 149 -13.17 17.79 0.41
CA PHE A 149 -12.71 18.83 -0.52
C PHE A 149 -11.17 18.95 -0.58
N LEU A 150 -10.51 18.98 0.58
CA LEU A 150 -9.04 19.13 0.66
C LEU A 150 -8.26 17.85 0.26
N ALA A 151 -8.93 16.74 0.04
CA ALA A 151 -8.25 15.50 -0.32
C ALA A 151 -7.79 15.49 -1.79
N LEU A 152 -8.42 16.27 -2.66
CA LEU A 152 -8.05 16.39 -4.07
C LEU A 152 -6.65 17.01 -4.26
N GLU A 153 -6.23 17.90 -3.35
CA GLU A 153 -4.87 18.47 -3.37
C GLU A 153 -3.80 17.40 -3.12
N GLY A 154 -4.03 16.53 -2.14
CA GLY A 154 -3.14 15.39 -1.85
C GLY A 154 -3.03 14.43 -3.03
N LEU A 155 -4.14 14.17 -3.72
CA LEU A 155 -4.16 13.37 -4.94
C LEU A 155 -3.34 14.04 -6.06
N ALA A 156 -3.55 15.33 -6.33
CA ALA A 156 -2.80 16.05 -7.35
C ALA A 156 -1.28 16.02 -7.09
N GLN A 157 -0.87 16.12 -5.81
CA GLN A 157 0.53 15.98 -5.44
C GLN A 157 1.05 14.55 -5.68
N MET A 158 0.24 13.52 -5.36
CA MET A 158 0.60 12.12 -5.61
C MET A 158 0.76 11.83 -7.10
N LEU A 159 -0.13 12.36 -7.94
CA LEU A 159 -0.03 12.22 -9.39
C LEU A 159 1.23 12.88 -9.98
N ARG A 160 1.65 14.04 -9.44
CA ARG A 160 2.94 14.65 -9.83
C ARG A 160 4.13 13.78 -9.44
N THR A 161 4.10 13.18 -8.26
CA THR A 161 5.14 12.23 -7.82
C THR A 161 5.18 11.00 -8.72
N LEU A 162 4.03 10.43 -9.04
CA LEU A 162 3.93 9.30 -9.97
C LEU A 162 4.57 9.64 -11.31
N ALA A 163 4.17 10.75 -11.94
CA ALA A 163 4.71 11.18 -13.23
C ALA A 163 6.23 11.43 -13.20
N MET A 164 6.77 11.87 -12.06
CA MET A 164 8.22 12.03 -11.88
C MET A 164 8.93 10.65 -11.87
N VAL A 165 8.39 9.70 -11.14
CA VAL A 165 8.96 8.34 -11.03
C VAL A 165 8.85 7.60 -12.37
N GLU A 166 7.69 7.67 -13.05
CA GLU A 166 7.46 7.06 -14.37
C GLU A 166 8.48 7.54 -15.41
N ARG A 167 8.77 8.86 -15.44
CA ARG A 167 9.81 9.42 -16.31
C ARG A 167 11.19 8.86 -16.00
N SER A 168 11.52 8.69 -14.72
CA SER A 168 12.81 8.11 -14.30
C SER A 168 12.94 6.64 -14.64
N LEU A 169 11.82 5.90 -14.62
CA LEU A 169 11.79 4.47 -14.92
C LEU A 169 11.62 4.17 -16.42
N ALA A 170 11.29 5.18 -17.24
CA ALA A 170 10.82 5.01 -18.63
C ALA A 170 9.69 3.97 -18.74
N ARG A 171 8.80 3.94 -17.75
CA ARG A 171 7.70 2.97 -17.61
C ARG A 171 6.48 3.61 -16.98
N GLU A 172 5.30 3.35 -17.51
CA GLU A 172 4.05 3.68 -16.85
C GLU A 172 3.78 2.74 -15.67
N VAL A 173 3.13 3.27 -14.63
CA VAL A 173 2.69 2.53 -13.46
C VAL A 173 1.16 2.56 -13.41
N PRO A 174 0.49 1.42 -13.57
CA PRO A 174 -0.96 1.35 -13.44
C PRO A 174 -1.44 1.98 -12.13
N LEU A 175 -2.43 2.87 -12.21
CA LEU A 175 -2.98 3.63 -11.09
C LEU A 175 -4.42 3.22 -10.80
N SER A 176 -4.76 3.08 -9.54
CA SER A 176 -6.14 2.89 -9.04
C SER A 176 -6.41 3.87 -7.90
N ILE A 177 -7.40 4.73 -8.07
CA ILE A 177 -7.84 5.70 -7.05
C ILE A 177 -8.99 5.09 -6.26
N ILE A 178 -8.86 5.07 -4.94
CA ILE A 178 -9.79 4.40 -4.03
C ILE A 178 -10.46 5.45 -3.15
N PRO A 179 -11.76 5.78 -3.38
CA PRO A 179 -12.50 6.68 -2.49
C PRO A 179 -12.65 6.05 -1.10
N THR A 180 -12.15 6.72 -0.07
CA THR A 180 -12.18 6.24 1.32
C THR A 180 -12.93 7.20 2.24
N MET A 181 -13.32 6.68 3.42
CA MET A 181 -14.00 7.45 4.46
C MET A 181 -15.26 8.15 3.93
N TYR A 182 -15.97 7.50 3.03
CA TYR A 182 -17.18 8.05 2.44
C TYR A 182 -18.34 8.03 3.43
N ASP A 183 -18.92 9.20 3.67
CA ASP A 183 -20.18 9.36 4.43
C ASP A 183 -21.29 9.87 3.51
N ALA A 184 -22.19 8.99 3.11
CA ALA A 184 -23.32 9.31 2.24
C ALA A 184 -24.31 10.33 2.84
N ARG A 185 -24.27 10.53 4.17
CA ARG A 185 -25.15 11.50 4.86
C ARG A 185 -24.71 12.93 4.62
N THR A 186 -23.44 13.17 4.23
CA THR A 186 -22.88 14.50 4.04
C THR A 186 -22.95 14.94 2.58
N GLY A 187 -23.46 16.16 2.33
CA GLY A 187 -23.43 16.74 0.98
C GLY A 187 -22.00 16.99 0.47
N ALA A 188 -21.07 17.31 1.38
CA ALA A 188 -19.67 17.51 1.04
C ALA A 188 -19.02 16.23 0.51
N GLY A 189 -19.26 15.07 1.18
CA GLY A 189 -18.76 13.78 0.74
C GLY A 189 -19.28 13.37 -0.64
N ARG A 190 -20.57 13.57 -0.90
CA ARG A 190 -21.17 13.29 -2.21
C ARG A 190 -20.52 14.13 -3.32
N ARG A 191 -20.42 15.45 -3.13
CA ARG A 191 -19.78 16.34 -4.13
C ARG A 191 -18.31 16.01 -4.36
N ALA A 192 -17.56 15.70 -3.31
CA ALA A 192 -16.16 15.30 -3.43
C ALA A 192 -16.00 14.00 -4.24
N LEU A 193 -16.87 13.00 -4.01
CA LEU A 193 -16.88 11.75 -4.77
C LEU A 193 -17.23 11.97 -6.24
N GLU A 194 -18.25 12.79 -6.53
CA GLU A 194 -18.64 13.16 -7.89
C GLU A 194 -17.49 13.86 -8.63
N THR A 195 -16.85 14.84 -7.98
CA THR A 195 -15.69 15.54 -8.54
C THR A 195 -14.53 14.57 -8.81
N LEU A 196 -14.22 13.67 -7.87
CA LEU A 196 -13.16 12.69 -8.00
C LEU A 196 -13.39 11.79 -9.23
N ARG A 197 -14.61 11.27 -9.39
CA ARG A 197 -14.98 10.41 -10.52
C ARG A 197 -15.00 11.15 -11.85
N ALA A 198 -15.46 12.40 -11.87
CA ALA A 198 -15.50 13.22 -13.07
C ALA A 198 -14.10 13.60 -13.58
N GLN A 199 -13.15 13.82 -12.67
CA GLN A 199 -11.80 14.26 -13.01
C GLN A 199 -10.82 13.11 -13.24
N HIS A 200 -11.10 11.91 -12.69
CA HIS A 200 -10.17 10.79 -12.69
C HIS A 200 -10.86 9.48 -13.07
N ALA A 201 -10.76 9.09 -14.35
CA ALA A 201 -11.37 7.86 -14.88
C ALA A 201 -10.85 6.56 -14.22
N ARG A 202 -9.66 6.61 -13.59
CA ARG A 202 -9.06 5.48 -12.85
C ARG A 202 -9.58 5.34 -11.42
N THR A 203 -10.71 5.99 -11.10
CA THR A 203 -11.36 5.90 -9.78
C THR A 203 -12.26 4.68 -9.71
N TRP A 204 -12.05 3.88 -8.68
CA TRP A 204 -12.94 2.75 -8.38
C TRP A 204 -14.39 3.22 -8.23
N SER A 205 -15.32 2.48 -8.83
CA SER A 205 -16.77 2.80 -8.79
C SER A 205 -17.39 2.61 -7.41
N GLY A 206 -16.79 1.77 -6.54
CA GLY A 206 -17.17 1.61 -5.15
C GLY A 206 -16.60 2.71 -4.24
N VAL A 207 -16.80 2.56 -2.95
CA VAL A 207 -16.27 3.42 -1.90
C VAL A 207 -15.97 2.61 -0.64
N ILE A 208 -14.93 2.98 0.11
CA ILE A 208 -14.74 2.50 1.48
C ILE A 208 -15.49 3.45 2.42
N PRO A 209 -16.52 3.00 3.13
CA PRO A 209 -17.31 3.86 3.99
C PRO A 209 -16.54 4.29 5.25
N VAL A 210 -16.96 5.39 5.88
CA VAL A 210 -16.59 5.67 7.27
C VAL A 210 -17.10 4.54 8.15
N ASP A 211 -16.18 3.89 8.88
CA ASP A 211 -16.51 2.90 9.90
C ASP A 211 -15.56 3.02 11.08
N THR A 212 -16.07 3.48 12.22
CA THR A 212 -15.26 3.70 13.43
C THR A 212 -14.72 2.40 14.02
N ARG A 213 -15.41 1.27 13.77
CA ARG A 213 -14.99 -0.06 14.25
C ARG A 213 -13.71 -0.56 13.60
N LEU A 214 -13.26 0.05 12.49
CA LEU A 214 -11.93 -0.22 11.94
C LEU A 214 -10.80 0.19 12.89
N ARG A 215 -11.04 1.18 13.77
CA ARG A 215 -10.08 1.55 14.82
C ARG A 215 -10.02 0.49 15.91
N ASP A 216 -11.18 -0.04 16.32
CA ASP A 216 -11.26 -1.11 17.31
C ASP A 216 -10.57 -2.39 16.79
N ALA A 217 -10.72 -2.71 15.50
CA ALA A 217 -10.01 -3.81 14.84
C ALA A 217 -8.49 -3.62 14.84
N ALA A 218 -8.00 -2.39 14.64
CA ALA A 218 -6.57 -2.06 14.74
C ALA A 218 -6.05 -2.25 16.17
N GLU A 219 -6.80 -1.81 17.19
CA GLU A 219 -6.45 -2.03 18.60
C GLU A 219 -6.44 -3.51 18.98
N ALA A 220 -7.35 -4.30 18.40
CA ALA A 220 -7.40 -5.74 18.63
C ALA A 220 -6.24 -6.50 17.97
N GLY A 221 -5.53 -5.88 17.01
CA GLY A 221 -4.42 -6.51 16.28
C GLY A 221 -4.89 -7.64 15.35
N VAL A 222 -6.15 -7.61 14.92
CA VAL A 222 -6.74 -8.70 14.13
C VAL A 222 -6.63 -8.36 12.64
N PRO A 223 -5.87 -9.13 11.85
CA PRO A 223 -5.96 -9.06 10.41
C PRO A 223 -7.32 -9.64 9.97
N GLY A 224 -8.08 -8.90 9.18
CA GLY A 224 -9.24 -9.38 8.43
C GLY A 224 -10.49 -9.80 9.22
N ARG A 225 -10.36 -10.76 10.12
CA ARG A 225 -11.48 -11.39 10.85
C ARG A 225 -12.27 -10.47 11.79
N GLY A 226 -11.83 -9.27 12.04
CA GLY A 226 -12.51 -8.27 12.87
C GLY A 226 -12.93 -7.03 12.07
N ALA A 227 -12.76 -7.03 10.75
CA ALA A 227 -13.23 -5.91 9.95
C ALA A 227 -14.76 -5.81 10.09
N PRO A 228 -15.30 -4.61 10.35
CA PRO A 228 -16.74 -4.41 10.41
C PRO A 228 -17.38 -4.89 9.12
N GLU A 229 -18.51 -5.60 9.20
CA GLU A 229 -19.19 -6.22 8.07
C GLU A 229 -19.28 -5.29 6.84
N ARG A 230 -19.64 -4.02 7.06
CA ARG A 230 -19.77 -3.02 6.00
C ARG A 230 -18.43 -2.63 5.36
N ALA A 231 -17.39 -2.41 6.14
CA ALA A 231 -16.06 -2.08 5.63
C ALA A 231 -15.40 -3.31 5.01
N GLY A 232 -15.56 -4.48 5.63
CA GLY A 232 -15.05 -5.76 5.11
C GLY A 232 -15.63 -6.09 3.74
N ALA A 233 -16.97 -5.96 3.55
CA ALA A 233 -17.61 -6.14 2.26
C ALA A 233 -17.09 -5.15 1.20
N ALA A 234 -16.86 -3.89 1.58
CA ALA A 234 -16.30 -2.90 0.66
C ALA A 234 -14.86 -3.23 0.24
N TYR A 235 -14.01 -3.68 1.18
CA TYR A 235 -12.65 -4.14 0.83
C TYR A 235 -12.66 -5.43 0.00
N ALA A 236 -13.58 -6.35 0.24
CA ALA A 236 -13.74 -7.56 -0.58
C ALA A 236 -14.14 -7.22 -2.03
N ALA A 237 -15.05 -6.24 -2.21
CA ALA A 237 -15.42 -5.73 -3.53
C ALA A 237 -14.26 -4.99 -4.21
N LEU A 238 -13.49 -4.19 -3.45
CA LEU A 238 -12.28 -3.55 -3.95
C LEU A 238 -11.25 -4.58 -4.44
N LEU A 239 -11.02 -5.64 -3.66
CA LEU A 239 -10.09 -6.70 -4.04
C LEU A 239 -10.51 -7.37 -5.35
N GLY A 240 -11.79 -7.71 -5.51
CA GLY A 240 -12.31 -8.29 -6.77
C GLY A 240 -12.04 -7.38 -7.97
N TRP A 241 -12.36 -6.09 -7.84
CA TRP A 241 -12.09 -5.12 -8.90
C TRP A 241 -10.60 -5.00 -9.26
N LEU A 242 -9.71 -5.03 -8.27
CA LEU A 242 -8.25 -4.97 -8.51
C LEU A 242 -7.73 -6.25 -9.20
N GLU A 243 -8.26 -7.41 -8.84
CA GLU A 243 -7.90 -8.69 -9.47
C GLU A 243 -8.34 -8.70 -10.95
N GLU A 244 -9.55 -8.23 -11.28
CA GLU A 244 -10.04 -8.09 -12.65
C GLU A 244 -9.15 -7.16 -13.50
N LEU A 245 -8.76 -6.00 -12.95
CA LEU A 245 -7.87 -5.06 -13.64
C LEU A 245 -6.48 -5.66 -13.93
N ASP A 246 -5.98 -6.50 -13.04
CA ASP A 246 -4.67 -7.12 -13.21
C ASP A 246 -4.72 -8.30 -14.19
N GLU A 247 -5.85 -8.96 -14.37
CA GLU A 247 -6.06 -10.00 -15.40
C GLU A 247 -6.06 -9.38 -16.79
N VAL A 248 -6.83 -8.32 -17.00
CA VAL A 248 -6.88 -7.60 -18.29
C VAL A 248 -5.50 -7.07 -18.69
N SER A 249 -4.77 -6.47 -17.74
CA SER A 249 -3.42 -5.96 -18.01
C SER A 249 -2.41 -7.07 -18.37
N SER A 250 -2.62 -8.29 -17.89
CA SER A 250 -1.75 -9.43 -18.19
C SER A 250 -2.02 -10.01 -19.56
N GLU A 251 -3.26 -9.97 -20.04
CA GLU A 251 -3.65 -10.42 -21.39
C GLU A 251 -3.15 -9.45 -22.48
N GLU A 252 -3.22 -8.13 -22.23
CA GLU A 252 -2.71 -7.11 -23.16
C GLU A 252 -1.19 -7.17 -23.37
N VAL A 253 -0.43 -7.63 -22.37
CA VAL A 253 1.04 -7.79 -22.46
C VAL A 253 1.42 -9.09 -23.16
N ALA A 254 0.53 -10.09 -23.16
CA ALA A 254 0.75 -11.41 -23.78
C ALA A 254 0.32 -11.48 -25.25
N ALA A 255 -0.43 -10.49 -25.74
CA ALA A 255 -0.91 -10.36 -27.12
C ALA A 255 0.03 -9.50 -27.98
#